data_ab4326ffd95cee2a8df17e012dfd203e
#
_entry.id   ab4326ffd95cee2a8df17e012dfd203e
#
_cell.length_a   1.000
_cell.length_b   1.000
_cell.length_c   1.000
_cell.angle_alpha   90.00
_cell.angle_beta   90.00
_cell.angle_gamma   90.00
#
_symmetry.space_group_name_H-M   'P 1'
#
loop_
_entity.id
_entity.type
_entity.pdbx_description
1 polymer ?
#
loop_
_entity_poly.entity_id
_entity_poly.type
_entity_poly.pdbx_seq_one_letter_code
_entity_poly.pdbx_strand_id
1 'polypeptide(L)'
;MDLGLKGRSVIVAGSSEGMGRSTAEAFAAEGARVAICARTEKKIHAAADEIRARHKTDVFAMALDVTDAAAVKKFVAATAEKFGGVDVCVTNAAGPPSRNFFTATDDEWRKAFEMNFLSNVHFARECVPWMQKKRWGRIVTITSVSVKQPIPDLILSNAVRAGVVGLVKSMANEFGKDGITVNNVGPGYTATERLKSLAATRALAAGGKPEDFYEKWAADTPLKRIAQPEEVADAIVWLASERASYITGQTLLVDGGSYRGL
;
A
#
# COMPACT_ATOMS: atom_id res chain seq x y z
N MET A 1 19.71 8.16 -10.54
CA MET A 1 19.53 6.80 -11.13
C MET A 1 18.25 6.84 -11.92
N ASP A 2 18.28 6.44 -13.18
CA ASP A 2 17.03 6.31 -13.96
C ASP A 2 16.30 5.04 -13.50
N LEU A 3 15.05 5.20 -13.08
CA LEU A 3 14.18 4.11 -12.62
C LEU A 3 13.34 3.49 -13.75
N GLY A 4 13.35 4.07 -14.96
CA GLY A 4 12.56 3.60 -16.10
C GLY A 4 11.05 3.75 -15.93
N LEU A 5 10.61 4.71 -15.10
CA LEU A 5 9.19 4.92 -14.75
C LEU A 5 8.53 6.05 -15.53
N LYS A 6 9.30 6.89 -16.23
CA LYS A 6 8.76 8.00 -17.01
C LYS A 6 7.75 7.51 -18.06
N GLY A 7 6.55 8.09 -18.03
CA GLY A 7 5.44 7.73 -18.93
C GLY A 7 4.74 6.41 -18.62
N ARG A 8 5.16 5.63 -17.60
CA ARG A 8 4.45 4.43 -17.14
C ARG A 8 3.09 4.79 -16.57
N SER A 9 2.13 3.91 -16.76
CA SER A 9 0.78 4.01 -16.18
C SER A 9 0.74 3.31 -14.83
N VAL A 10 0.53 4.07 -13.77
CA VAL A 10 0.61 3.59 -12.38
C VAL A 10 -0.73 3.75 -11.68
N ILE A 11 -1.23 2.70 -11.06
CA ILE A 11 -2.36 2.73 -10.13
C ILE A 11 -1.84 2.72 -8.70
N VAL A 12 -2.34 3.63 -7.85
CA VAL A 12 -2.10 3.62 -6.39
C VAL A 12 -3.44 3.66 -5.67
N ALA A 13 -3.77 2.58 -4.97
CA ALA A 13 -5.00 2.51 -4.17
C ALA A 13 -4.81 3.18 -2.79
N GLY A 14 -5.92 3.67 -2.18
CA GLY A 14 -5.89 4.26 -0.85
C GLY A 14 -4.97 5.47 -0.73
N SER A 15 -5.01 6.38 -1.72
CA SER A 15 -3.99 7.39 -1.97
C SER A 15 -4.45 8.84 -1.75
N SER A 16 -5.49 9.06 -0.95
CA SER A 16 -5.89 10.42 -0.56
C SER A 16 -5.01 11.05 0.52
N GLU A 17 -4.30 10.23 1.30
CA GLU A 17 -3.44 10.68 2.41
C GLU A 17 -2.40 9.59 2.77
N GLY A 18 -1.43 9.92 3.62
CA GLY A 18 -0.44 9.00 4.17
C GLY A 18 0.43 8.30 3.13
N MET A 19 0.83 7.05 3.39
CA MET A 19 1.74 6.30 2.52
C MET A 19 1.27 6.17 1.07
N GLY A 20 -0.04 5.94 0.85
CA GLY A 20 -0.59 5.87 -0.51
C GLY A 20 -0.45 7.20 -1.25
N ARG A 21 -0.68 8.33 -0.58
CA ARG A 21 -0.50 9.65 -1.15
C ARG A 21 0.97 9.91 -1.49
N SER A 22 1.89 9.69 -0.54
CA SER A 22 3.32 9.88 -0.78
C SER A 22 3.84 8.97 -1.89
N THR A 23 3.32 7.73 -1.99
CA THR A 23 3.65 6.81 -3.10
C THR A 23 3.19 7.38 -4.45
N ALA A 24 1.97 7.92 -4.53
CA ALA A 24 1.48 8.54 -5.76
C ALA A 24 2.32 9.76 -6.17
N GLU A 25 2.71 10.60 -5.21
CA GLU A 25 3.60 11.74 -5.42
C GLU A 25 4.99 11.32 -5.90
N ALA A 26 5.56 10.28 -5.29
CA ALA A 26 6.88 9.77 -5.67
C ALA A 26 6.88 9.22 -7.12
N PHE A 27 5.85 8.47 -7.53
CA PHE A 27 5.70 8.06 -8.93
C PHE A 27 5.53 9.26 -9.88
N ALA A 28 4.75 10.26 -9.49
CA ALA A 28 4.56 11.47 -10.26
C ALA A 28 5.88 12.26 -10.44
N ALA A 29 6.72 12.30 -9.42
CA ALA A 29 8.05 12.90 -9.47
C ALA A 29 8.98 12.19 -10.46
N GLU A 30 8.84 10.87 -10.62
CA GLU A 30 9.55 10.08 -11.63
C GLU A 30 8.94 10.22 -13.05
N GLY A 31 7.95 11.10 -13.23
CA GLY A 31 7.31 11.36 -14.52
C GLY A 31 6.34 10.28 -14.98
N ALA A 32 5.85 9.42 -14.06
CA ALA A 32 4.79 8.47 -14.34
C ALA A 32 3.43 9.17 -14.45
N ARG A 33 2.48 8.58 -15.20
CA ARG A 33 1.06 8.94 -15.20
C ARG A 33 0.37 8.17 -14.10
N VAL A 34 -0.30 8.86 -13.18
CA VAL A 34 -0.75 8.24 -11.92
C VAL A 34 -2.27 8.24 -11.82
N ALA A 35 -2.86 7.07 -11.64
CA ALA A 35 -4.26 6.89 -11.29
C ALA A 35 -4.40 6.60 -9.79
N ILE A 36 -5.21 7.40 -9.10
CA ILE A 36 -5.40 7.37 -7.65
C ILE A 36 -6.84 7.13 -7.27
N CYS A 37 -7.07 6.38 -6.19
CA CYS A 37 -8.41 6.17 -5.68
C CYS A 37 -8.48 6.14 -4.15
N ALA A 38 -9.61 6.58 -3.62
CA ALA A 38 -9.98 6.50 -2.21
C ALA A 38 -11.49 6.70 -2.05
N ARG A 39 -12.04 6.43 -0.86
CA ARG A 39 -13.47 6.51 -0.61
C ARG A 39 -14.05 7.93 -0.63
N THR A 40 -13.28 8.91 -0.16
CA THR A 40 -13.76 10.29 0.00
C THR A 40 -13.48 11.11 -1.26
N GLU A 41 -14.53 11.38 -2.04
CA GLU A 41 -14.44 12.07 -3.33
C GLU A 41 -13.68 13.39 -3.25
N LYS A 42 -14.08 14.28 -2.33
CA LYS A 42 -13.42 15.58 -2.15
C LYS A 42 -11.93 15.46 -1.87
N LYS A 43 -11.51 14.49 -1.01
CA LYS A 43 -10.11 14.29 -0.65
C LYS A 43 -9.30 13.76 -1.82
N ILE A 44 -9.84 12.79 -2.59
CA ILE A 44 -9.07 12.18 -3.67
C ILE A 44 -8.88 13.14 -4.85
N HIS A 45 -9.89 13.97 -5.16
CA HIS A 45 -9.76 14.97 -6.19
C HIS A 45 -8.80 16.09 -5.78
N ALA A 46 -8.86 16.59 -4.54
CA ALA A 46 -7.88 17.55 -4.03
C ALA A 46 -6.46 16.99 -4.10
N ALA A 47 -6.27 15.71 -3.73
CA ALA A 47 -5.00 15.02 -3.85
C ALA A 47 -4.49 15.00 -5.30
N ALA A 48 -5.36 14.70 -6.26
CA ALA A 48 -5.00 14.70 -7.67
C ALA A 48 -4.57 16.07 -8.17
N ASP A 49 -5.29 17.11 -7.78
CA ASP A 49 -5.01 18.48 -8.20
C ASP A 49 -3.64 18.95 -7.68
N GLU A 50 -3.34 18.67 -6.42
CA GLU A 50 -2.06 19.01 -5.81
C GLU A 50 -0.89 18.25 -6.46
N ILE A 51 -1.04 16.92 -6.72
CA ILE A 51 -0.01 16.12 -7.41
C ILE A 51 0.22 16.68 -8.82
N ARG A 52 -0.84 16.98 -9.54
CA ARG A 52 -0.80 17.50 -10.91
C ARG A 52 -0.11 18.86 -10.98
N ALA A 53 -0.44 19.75 -10.03
CA ALA A 53 0.18 21.06 -9.94
C ALA A 53 1.69 21.00 -9.62
N ARG A 54 2.08 20.10 -8.71
CA ARG A 54 3.48 19.96 -8.25
C ARG A 54 4.38 19.31 -9.29
N HIS A 55 3.92 18.22 -9.91
CA HIS A 55 4.76 17.36 -10.76
C HIS A 55 4.51 17.50 -12.26
N LYS A 56 3.46 18.26 -12.64
CA LYS A 56 3.09 18.52 -14.05
C LYS A 56 2.95 17.23 -14.88
N THR A 57 2.40 16.19 -14.28
CA THR A 57 2.11 14.90 -14.91
C THR A 57 0.60 14.64 -14.95
N ASP A 58 0.19 13.67 -15.77
CA ASP A 58 -1.20 13.26 -15.85
C ASP A 58 -1.60 12.50 -14.58
N VAL A 59 -2.65 12.99 -13.92
CA VAL A 59 -3.24 12.32 -12.76
C VAL A 59 -4.72 12.06 -13.01
N PHE A 60 -5.14 10.82 -12.83
CA PHE A 60 -6.54 10.41 -12.85
C PHE A 60 -7.00 10.07 -11.44
N ALA A 61 -8.16 10.56 -11.02
CA ALA A 61 -8.72 10.28 -9.70
C ALA A 61 -10.14 9.73 -9.80
N MET A 62 -10.46 8.76 -8.98
CA MET A 62 -11.82 8.22 -8.84
C MET A 62 -12.12 7.88 -7.37
N ALA A 63 -13.31 8.28 -6.92
CA ALA A 63 -13.81 7.85 -5.62
C ALA A 63 -14.33 6.41 -5.71
N LEU A 64 -13.81 5.52 -4.87
CA LEU A 64 -14.30 4.14 -4.76
C LEU A 64 -13.92 3.50 -3.42
N ASP A 65 -14.67 2.47 -3.05
CA ASP A 65 -14.27 1.54 -1.99
C ASP A 65 -13.53 0.35 -2.62
N VAL A 66 -12.34 0.04 -2.12
CA VAL A 66 -11.50 -1.06 -2.63
C VAL A 66 -12.11 -2.45 -2.36
N THR A 67 -13.12 -2.55 -1.50
CA THR A 67 -13.86 -3.79 -1.25
C THR A 67 -14.91 -4.07 -2.33
N ASP A 68 -15.31 -3.06 -3.09
CA ASP A 68 -16.22 -3.20 -4.24
C ASP A 68 -15.43 -3.61 -5.49
N ALA A 69 -15.51 -4.90 -5.83
CA ALA A 69 -14.85 -5.48 -7.00
C ALA A 69 -15.29 -4.82 -8.31
N ALA A 70 -16.57 -4.44 -8.43
CA ALA A 70 -17.09 -3.81 -9.65
C ALA A 70 -16.57 -2.38 -9.81
N ALA A 71 -16.48 -1.64 -8.70
CA ALA A 71 -15.87 -0.29 -8.69
C ALA A 71 -14.37 -0.36 -9.03
N VAL A 72 -13.63 -1.34 -8.49
CA VAL A 72 -12.22 -1.58 -8.83
C VAL A 72 -12.06 -1.89 -10.32
N LYS A 73 -12.88 -2.80 -10.87
CA LYS A 73 -12.86 -3.11 -12.31
C LYS A 73 -13.10 -1.87 -13.17
N LYS A 74 -14.11 -1.05 -12.83
CA LYS A 74 -14.41 0.20 -13.53
C LYS A 74 -13.23 1.18 -13.48
N PHE A 75 -12.59 1.33 -12.32
CA PHE A 75 -11.44 2.19 -12.15
C PHE A 75 -10.22 1.75 -12.97
N VAL A 76 -9.90 0.46 -12.97
CA VAL A 76 -8.79 -0.09 -13.77
C VAL A 76 -9.05 0.07 -15.25
N ALA A 77 -10.28 -0.21 -15.71
CA ALA A 77 -10.67 -0.04 -17.12
C ALA A 77 -10.55 1.43 -17.56
N ALA A 78 -11.08 2.37 -16.77
CA ALA A 78 -10.97 3.81 -17.06
C ALA A 78 -9.52 4.31 -17.05
N THR A 79 -8.68 3.77 -16.16
CA THR A 79 -7.24 4.07 -16.14
C THR A 79 -6.57 3.55 -17.42
N ALA A 80 -6.88 2.33 -17.82
CA ALA A 80 -6.31 1.72 -19.02
C ALA A 80 -6.75 2.45 -20.30
N GLU A 81 -7.99 2.89 -20.37
CA GLU A 81 -8.50 3.71 -21.47
C GLU A 81 -7.74 5.05 -21.55
N LYS A 82 -7.61 5.74 -20.41
CA LYS A 82 -6.97 7.05 -20.35
C LYS A 82 -5.45 7.01 -20.63
N PHE A 83 -4.76 5.98 -20.14
CA PHE A 83 -3.30 5.89 -20.17
C PHE A 83 -2.74 4.84 -21.15
N GLY A 84 -3.60 4.12 -21.88
CA GLY A 84 -3.19 3.07 -22.81
C GLY A 84 -2.75 1.77 -22.13
N GLY A 85 -3.31 1.47 -20.98
CA GLY A 85 -3.03 0.27 -20.20
C GLY A 85 -2.59 0.54 -18.76
N VAL A 86 -2.19 -0.51 -18.04
CA VAL A 86 -1.66 -0.43 -16.68
C VAL A 86 -0.31 -1.12 -16.63
N ASP A 87 0.70 -0.43 -16.13
CA ASP A 87 2.08 -0.93 -16.00
C ASP A 87 2.42 -1.29 -14.55
N VAL A 88 1.99 -0.47 -13.59
CA VAL A 88 2.26 -0.65 -12.17
C VAL A 88 0.96 -0.60 -11.39
N CYS A 89 0.82 -1.50 -10.42
CA CYS A 89 -0.29 -1.52 -9.47
C CYS A 89 0.23 -1.55 -8.03
N VAL A 90 -0.03 -0.49 -7.28
CA VAL A 90 0.23 -0.44 -5.84
C VAL A 90 -1.08 -0.57 -5.09
N THR A 91 -1.21 -1.65 -4.32
CA THR A 91 -2.40 -1.87 -3.49
C THR A 91 -2.15 -1.40 -2.05
N ASN A 92 -3.08 -0.64 -1.55
CA ASN A 92 -3.06 -0.10 -0.20
C ASN A 92 -4.50 0.06 0.30
N ALA A 93 -4.72 -0.24 1.56
CA ALA A 93 -6.00 -0.04 2.23
C ALA A 93 -5.80 0.34 3.70
N ALA A 94 -6.82 0.93 4.30
CA ALA A 94 -6.83 1.26 5.71
C ALA A 94 -6.61 0.00 6.57
N GLY A 95 -6.04 0.16 7.76
CA GLY A 95 -5.95 -0.95 8.72
C GLY A 95 -7.28 -1.23 9.41
N PRO A 96 -7.56 -2.49 9.79
CA PRO A 96 -8.74 -2.85 10.58
C PRO A 96 -8.64 -2.27 12.00
N PRO A 97 -9.73 -2.28 12.79
CA PRO A 97 -9.72 -1.80 14.16
C PRO A 97 -8.75 -2.58 15.03
N SER A 98 -8.30 -1.94 16.12
CA SER A 98 -7.49 -2.59 17.15
C SER A 98 -8.38 -3.54 17.95
N ARG A 99 -8.03 -4.82 17.99
CA ARG A 99 -8.75 -5.89 18.69
C ARG A 99 -7.78 -6.96 19.18
N ASN A 100 -8.15 -7.61 20.29
CA ASN A 100 -7.54 -8.89 20.69
C ASN A 100 -8.44 -10.06 20.24
N PHE A 101 -8.03 -11.29 20.56
CA PHE A 101 -8.73 -12.50 20.13
C PHE A 101 -10.20 -12.54 20.56
N PHE A 102 -10.50 -12.15 21.81
CA PHE A 102 -11.85 -12.24 22.37
C PHE A 102 -12.76 -11.06 22.00
N THR A 103 -12.18 -9.92 21.57
CA THR A 103 -12.95 -8.72 21.24
C THR A 103 -13.19 -8.53 19.75
N ALA A 104 -12.51 -9.29 18.89
CA ALA A 104 -12.72 -9.29 17.45
C ALA A 104 -13.99 -10.08 17.10
N THR A 105 -14.95 -9.42 16.46
CA THR A 105 -16.20 -10.08 16.02
C THR A 105 -16.02 -10.72 14.63
N ASP A 106 -16.89 -11.72 14.33
CA ASP A 106 -16.89 -12.38 13.00
C ASP A 106 -17.09 -11.38 11.84
N ASP A 107 -17.89 -10.34 12.05
CA ASP A 107 -18.13 -9.29 11.06
C ASP A 107 -16.88 -8.44 10.85
N GLU A 108 -16.15 -8.12 11.90
CA GLU A 108 -14.85 -7.42 11.79
C GLU A 108 -13.80 -8.29 11.07
N TRP A 109 -13.81 -9.62 11.28
CA TRP A 109 -12.96 -10.55 10.53
C TRP A 109 -13.27 -10.54 9.04
N ARG A 110 -14.55 -10.63 8.66
CA ARG A 110 -14.98 -10.56 7.25
C ARG A 110 -14.57 -9.23 6.61
N LYS A 111 -14.87 -8.11 7.26
CA LYS A 111 -14.49 -6.77 6.77
C LYS A 111 -12.98 -6.60 6.63
N ALA A 112 -12.20 -7.10 7.60
CA ALA A 112 -10.75 -7.06 7.52
C ALA A 112 -10.22 -7.88 6.34
N PHE A 113 -10.80 -9.07 6.08
CA PHE A 113 -10.44 -9.92 4.94
C PHE A 113 -10.80 -9.26 3.61
N GLU A 114 -11.99 -8.72 3.47
CA GLU A 114 -12.41 -8.00 2.26
C GLU A 114 -11.50 -6.80 1.98
N MET A 115 -11.25 -5.98 3.00
CA MET A 115 -10.48 -4.75 2.85
C MET A 115 -8.97 -4.98 2.65
N ASN A 116 -8.36 -5.92 3.39
CA ASN A 116 -6.91 -6.07 3.44
C ASN A 116 -6.38 -7.29 2.68
N PHE A 117 -7.24 -8.21 2.24
CA PHE A 117 -6.87 -9.35 1.41
C PHE A 117 -7.54 -9.31 0.04
N LEU A 118 -8.88 -9.35 -0.03
CA LEU A 118 -9.60 -9.43 -1.32
C LEU A 118 -9.39 -8.20 -2.19
N SER A 119 -9.21 -7.02 -1.61
CA SER A 119 -8.88 -5.82 -2.38
C SER A 119 -7.60 -6.00 -3.23
N ASN A 120 -6.57 -6.69 -2.69
CA ASN A 120 -5.36 -7.00 -3.48
C ASN A 120 -5.68 -7.94 -4.65
N VAL A 121 -6.57 -8.92 -4.43
CA VAL A 121 -7.02 -9.85 -5.48
C VAL A 121 -7.80 -9.11 -6.56
N HIS A 122 -8.70 -8.20 -6.18
CA HIS A 122 -9.50 -7.40 -7.12
C HIS A 122 -8.60 -6.58 -8.05
N PHE A 123 -7.67 -5.81 -7.49
CA PHE A 123 -6.75 -5.02 -8.29
C PHE A 123 -5.84 -5.89 -9.18
N ALA A 124 -5.24 -6.94 -8.63
CA ALA A 124 -4.35 -7.81 -9.39
C ALA A 124 -5.07 -8.45 -10.58
N ARG A 125 -6.29 -8.97 -10.37
CA ARG A 125 -7.11 -9.62 -11.41
C ARG A 125 -7.39 -8.70 -12.59
N GLU A 126 -7.65 -7.43 -12.34
CA GLU A 126 -7.96 -6.46 -13.38
C GLU A 126 -6.70 -5.84 -14.03
N CYS A 127 -5.58 -5.74 -13.30
CA CYS A 127 -4.35 -5.16 -13.82
C CYS A 127 -3.48 -6.16 -14.60
N VAL A 128 -3.37 -7.41 -14.16
CA VAL A 128 -2.50 -8.44 -14.75
C VAL A 128 -2.71 -8.62 -16.26
N PRO A 129 -3.94 -8.68 -16.80
CA PRO A 129 -4.15 -8.83 -18.25
C PRO A 129 -3.50 -7.71 -19.10
N TRP A 130 -3.43 -6.49 -18.56
CA TRP A 130 -2.76 -5.36 -19.23
C TRP A 130 -1.24 -5.50 -19.20
N MET A 131 -0.69 -5.97 -18.09
CA MET A 131 0.73 -6.23 -17.90
C MET A 131 1.20 -7.40 -18.78
N GLN A 132 0.42 -8.48 -18.87
CA GLN A 132 0.71 -9.64 -19.73
C GLN A 132 0.80 -9.25 -21.21
N LYS A 133 -0.11 -8.40 -21.72
CA LYS A 133 -0.08 -7.90 -23.10
C LYS A 133 1.24 -7.19 -23.43
N LYS A 134 1.85 -6.50 -22.46
CA LYS A 134 3.12 -5.77 -22.61
C LYS A 134 4.33 -6.62 -22.24
N ARG A 135 4.13 -7.83 -21.67
CA ARG A 135 5.18 -8.67 -21.06
C ARG A 135 6.04 -7.87 -20.06
N TRP A 136 5.40 -6.97 -19.37
CA TRP A 136 5.99 -6.13 -18.33
C TRP A 136 4.93 -5.68 -17.33
N GLY A 137 5.22 -5.83 -16.05
CA GLY A 137 4.34 -5.35 -15.00
C GLY A 137 5.01 -5.34 -13.63
N ARG A 138 4.47 -4.51 -12.74
CA ARG A 138 4.92 -4.40 -11.35
C ARG A 138 3.71 -4.34 -10.42
N ILE A 139 3.64 -5.26 -9.48
CA ILE A 139 2.64 -5.24 -8.41
C ILE A 139 3.37 -5.10 -7.08
N VAL A 140 3.00 -4.08 -6.31
CA VAL A 140 3.53 -3.87 -4.96
C VAL A 140 2.37 -3.74 -3.99
N THR A 141 2.31 -4.64 -2.99
CA THR A 141 1.31 -4.56 -1.93
C THR A 141 1.89 -3.85 -0.70
N ILE A 142 1.10 -3.00 -0.06
CA ILE A 142 1.49 -2.36 1.21
C ILE A 142 0.79 -3.10 2.35
N THR A 143 1.56 -3.77 3.18
CA THR A 143 1.02 -4.49 4.35
C THR A 143 1.47 -3.85 5.67
N SER A 144 2.32 -4.50 6.43
CA SER A 144 2.85 -4.06 7.72
C SER A 144 4.01 -4.96 8.14
N VAL A 145 4.90 -4.48 9.00
CA VAL A 145 5.85 -5.32 9.73
C VAL A 145 5.16 -6.48 10.46
N SER A 146 3.88 -6.32 10.78
CA SER A 146 3.09 -7.35 11.48
C SER A 146 2.93 -8.67 10.71
N VAL A 147 3.26 -8.72 9.41
CA VAL A 147 3.30 -9.97 8.64
C VAL A 147 4.49 -10.87 9.02
N LYS A 148 5.49 -10.31 9.67
CA LYS A 148 6.67 -11.02 10.18
C LYS A 148 6.70 -11.10 11.71
N GLN A 149 6.25 -10.05 12.40
CA GLN A 149 6.25 -9.97 13.85
C GLN A 149 4.89 -9.43 14.33
N PRO A 150 4.00 -10.28 14.85
CA PRO A 150 2.68 -9.85 15.31
C PRO A 150 2.75 -8.70 16.32
N ILE A 151 1.88 -7.72 16.14
CA ILE A 151 1.77 -6.57 17.03
C ILE A 151 0.60 -6.82 18.00
N PRO A 152 0.80 -6.65 19.33
CA PRO A 152 -0.29 -6.77 20.30
C PRO A 152 -1.52 -5.92 19.93
N ASP A 153 -2.70 -6.45 20.18
CA ASP A 153 -4.00 -5.82 19.93
C ASP A 153 -4.30 -5.50 18.43
N LEU A 154 -3.57 -6.09 17.50
CA LEU A 154 -3.83 -5.97 16.08
C LEU A 154 -4.11 -7.32 15.41
N ILE A 155 -4.86 -8.22 16.10
CA ILE A 155 -5.04 -9.60 15.63
C ILE A 155 -5.61 -9.69 14.21
N LEU A 156 -6.58 -8.86 13.86
CA LEU A 156 -7.18 -8.80 12.52
C LEU A 156 -6.13 -8.46 11.46
N SER A 157 -5.29 -7.46 11.73
CA SER A 157 -4.20 -7.05 10.83
C SER A 157 -3.12 -8.13 10.73
N ASN A 158 -2.68 -8.66 11.87
CA ASN A 158 -1.63 -9.68 11.94
C ASN A 158 -1.99 -10.91 11.10
N ALA A 159 -3.20 -11.44 11.26
CA ALA A 159 -3.64 -12.65 10.57
C ALA A 159 -3.94 -12.40 9.08
N VAL A 160 -4.76 -11.39 8.77
CA VAL A 160 -5.22 -11.16 7.39
C VAL A 160 -4.08 -10.70 6.48
N ARG A 161 -3.22 -9.79 6.95
CA ARG A 161 -2.10 -9.32 6.13
C ARG A 161 -1.00 -10.37 5.94
N ALA A 162 -0.83 -11.31 6.86
CA ALA A 162 0.07 -12.44 6.67
C ALA A 162 -0.35 -13.29 5.45
N GLY A 163 -1.65 -13.45 5.21
CA GLY A 163 -2.17 -14.11 4.00
C GLY A 163 -1.74 -13.42 2.70
N VAL A 164 -1.60 -12.11 2.69
CA VAL A 164 -1.14 -11.35 1.51
C VAL A 164 0.28 -11.74 1.11
N VAL A 165 1.15 -12.10 2.05
CA VAL A 165 2.51 -12.57 1.75
C VAL A 165 2.47 -13.87 0.92
N GLY A 166 1.58 -14.80 1.29
CA GLY A 166 1.34 -16.02 0.51
C GLY A 166 0.77 -15.72 -0.89
N LEU A 167 -0.19 -14.80 -0.98
CA LEU A 167 -0.75 -14.33 -2.25
C LEU A 167 0.34 -13.74 -3.16
N VAL A 168 1.17 -12.85 -2.64
CA VAL A 168 2.30 -12.22 -3.36
C VAL A 168 3.25 -13.27 -3.90
N LYS A 169 3.62 -14.28 -3.09
CA LYS A 169 4.52 -15.36 -3.52
C LYS A 169 3.90 -16.21 -4.61
N SER A 170 2.62 -16.54 -4.50
CA SER A 170 1.88 -17.32 -5.49
C SER A 170 1.79 -16.56 -6.83
N MET A 171 1.39 -15.30 -6.80
CA MET A 171 1.33 -14.45 -7.99
C MET A 171 2.71 -14.25 -8.65
N ALA A 172 3.78 -14.11 -7.87
CA ALA A 172 5.14 -14.01 -8.39
C ALA A 172 5.55 -15.27 -9.18
N ASN A 173 5.20 -16.46 -8.67
CA ASN A 173 5.47 -17.72 -9.35
C ASN A 173 4.64 -17.88 -10.64
N GLU A 174 3.38 -17.45 -10.59
CA GLU A 174 2.44 -17.60 -11.72
C GLU A 174 2.76 -16.64 -12.86
N PHE A 175 3.06 -15.38 -12.55
CA PHE A 175 3.18 -14.29 -13.54
C PHE A 175 4.63 -13.93 -13.89
N GLY A 176 5.64 -14.50 -13.23
CA GLY A 176 7.03 -14.20 -13.50
C GLY A 176 7.44 -14.48 -14.95
N LYS A 177 6.91 -15.54 -15.58
CA LYS A 177 7.09 -15.88 -17.00
C LYS A 177 6.60 -14.79 -17.96
N ASP A 178 5.70 -13.92 -17.51
CA ASP A 178 5.12 -12.81 -18.27
C ASP A 178 5.89 -11.49 -18.05
N GLY A 179 7.03 -11.52 -17.36
CA GLY A 179 7.81 -10.33 -17.04
C GLY A 179 7.20 -9.44 -15.94
N ILE A 180 6.31 -10.03 -15.12
CA ILE A 180 5.63 -9.33 -14.04
C ILE A 180 6.29 -9.68 -12.72
N THR A 181 6.74 -8.67 -11.96
CA THR A 181 7.20 -8.86 -10.58
C THR A 181 6.10 -8.51 -9.59
N VAL A 182 6.00 -9.27 -8.52
CA VAL A 182 5.02 -9.06 -7.46
C VAL A 182 5.74 -9.08 -6.12
N ASN A 183 5.72 -7.96 -5.41
CA ASN A 183 6.41 -7.81 -4.13
C ASN A 183 5.49 -7.18 -3.07
N ASN A 184 5.89 -7.29 -1.83
CA ASN A 184 5.21 -6.70 -0.68
C ASN A 184 6.16 -5.75 0.05
N VAL A 185 5.64 -4.61 0.50
CA VAL A 185 6.32 -3.72 1.45
C VAL A 185 5.61 -3.83 2.78
N GLY A 186 6.38 -4.06 3.83
CA GLY A 186 5.93 -4.15 5.23
C GLY A 186 6.43 -2.96 6.05
N PRO A 187 5.70 -1.83 6.10
CA PRO A 187 6.11 -0.69 6.90
C PRO A 187 6.08 -0.98 8.40
N GLY A 188 7.02 -0.38 9.13
CA GLY A 188 6.97 -0.21 10.56
C GLY A 188 6.07 0.98 10.96
N TYR A 189 6.37 1.58 12.11
CA TYR A 189 5.69 2.78 12.57
C TYR A 189 6.01 3.96 11.64
N THR A 190 4.97 4.46 10.96
CA THR A 190 5.08 5.52 9.95
C THR A 190 4.13 6.66 10.30
N ALA A 191 4.58 7.91 10.22
CA ALA A 191 3.86 9.13 10.61
C ALA A 191 2.67 9.41 9.70
N THR A 192 1.55 8.79 9.99
CA THR A 192 0.27 8.88 9.24
C THR A 192 -0.89 9.15 10.18
N GLU A 193 -2.03 9.62 9.65
CA GLU A 193 -3.25 9.77 10.44
C GLU A 193 -3.70 8.43 11.09
N ARG A 194 -3.41 7.30 10.43
CA ARG A 194 -3.65 5.98 11.01
C ARG A 194 -2.82 5.74 12.27
N LEU A 195 -1.54 6.15 12.29
CA LEU A 195 -0.68 6.01 13.47
C LEU A 195 -1.17 6.92 14.59
N LYS A 196 -1.59 8.15 14.27
CA LYS A 196 -2.19 9.08 15.24
C LYS A 196 -3.45 8.49 15.88
N SER A 197 -4.36 7.96 15.05
CA SER A 197 -5.58 7.30 15.53
C SER A 197 -5.27 6.09 16.44
N LEU A 198 -4.25 5.29 16.11
CA LEU A 198 -3.82 4.17 16.93
C LEU A 198 -3.25 4.62 18.27
N ALA A 199 -2.43 5.67 18.28
CA ALA A 199 -1.89 6.27 19.49
C ALA A 199 -3.00 6.79 20.41
N ALA A 200 -3.98 7.51 19.86
CA ALA A 200 -5.13 8.01 20.61
C ALA A 200 -5.96 6.87 21.23
N THR A 201 -6.23 5.80 20.46
CA THR A 201 -6.96 4.62 20.95
C THR A 201 -6.24 3.94 22.11
N ARG A 202 -4.92 3.76 21.99
CA ARG A 202 -4.10 3.13 23.03
C ARG A 202 -3.95 4.01 24.27
N ALA A 203 -3.79 5.31 24.08
CA ALA A 203 -3.73 6.28 25.17
C ALA A 203 -5.02 6.27 25.99
N LEU A 204 -6.18 6.25 25.33
CA LEU A 204 -7.48 6.17 25.99
C LEU A 204 -7.60 4.88 26.82
N ALA A 205 -7.16 3.75 26.28
CA ALA A 205 -7.22 2.45 26.97
C ALA A 205 -6.25 2.36 28.17
N ALA A 206 -5.10 3.02 28.10
CA ALA A 206 -4.05 2.98 29.12
C ALA A 206 -4.11 4.14 30.13
N GLY A 207 -5.00 5.13 29.95
CA GLY A 207 -5.05 6.33 30.77
C GLY A 207 -3.85 7.27 30.60
N GLY A 208 -3.16 7.20 29.43
CA GLY A 208 -1.98 8.00 29.10
C GLY A 208 -2.24 9.04 28.01
N LYS A 209 -1.17 9.57 27.40
CA LYS A 209 -1.23 10.52 26.28
C LYS A 209 -0.80 9.85 24.97
N PRO A 210 -1.30 10.29 23.80
CA PRO A 210 -0.86 9.77 22.50
C PRO A 210 0.66 9.92 22.27
N GLU A 211 1.27 11.00 22.79
CA GLU A 211 2.70 11.32 22.67
C GLU A 211 3.57 10.23 23.31
N ASP A 212 3.15 9.67 24.46
CA ASP A 212 3.87 8.60 25.16
C ASP A 212 4.06 7.36 24.26
N PHE A 213 3.08 7.08 23.39
CA PHE A 213 3.15 5.98 22.43
C PHE A 213 4.09 6.27 21.27
N TYR A 214 4.15 7.51 20.79
CA TYR A 214 5.12 7.91 19.77
C TYR A 214 6.55 7.77 20.27
N GLU A 215 6.83 8.25 21.47
CA GLU A 215 8.15 8.12 22.10
C GLU A 215 8.54 6.65 22.28
N LYS A 216 7.61 5.82 22.78
CA LYS A 216 7.82 4.38 22.95
C LYS A 216 8.12 3.70 21.62
N TRP A 217 7.32 3.95 20.59
CA TRP A 217 7.52 3.33 19.26
C TRP A 217 8.82 3.78 18.61
N ALA A 218 9.19 5.04 18.77
CA ALA A 218 10.50 5.55 18.34
C ALA A 218 11.64 4.85 19.10
N ALA A 219 11.52 4.73 20.43
CA ALA A 219 12.52 4.08 21.28
C ALA A 219 12.70 2.58 20.96
N ASP A 220 11.60 1.88 20.58
CA ASP A 220 11.63 0.47 20.19
C ASP A 220 12.29 0.22 18.82
N THR A 221 12.45 1.25 18.01
CA THR A 221 13.08 1.17 16.69
C THR A 221 14.61 1.42 16.83
N PRO A 222 15.48 0.60 16.24
CA PRO A 222 16.94 0.85 16.23
C PRO A 222 17.33 2.27 15.76
N LEU A 223 16.64 2.80 14.74
CA LEU A 223 16.86 4.17 14.25
C LEU A 223 16.32 5.27 15.19
N LYS A 224 15.67 4.92 16.32
CA LYS A 224 15.17 5.84 17.35
C LYS A 224 14.21 6.92 16.84
N ARG A 225 13.49 6.61 15.78
CA ARG A 225 12.46 7.50 15.21
C ARG A 225 11.36 6.73 14.50
N ILE A 226 10.25 7.41 14.27
CA ILE A 226 9.18 6.96 13.38
C ILE A 226 9.53 7.35 11.95
N ALA A 227 9.20 6.49 10.98
CA ALA A 227 9.42 6.77 9.57
C ALA A 227 8.47 7.86 9.05
N GLN A 228 8.90 8.59 8.03
CA GLN A 228 8.01 9.44 7.23
C GLN A 228 7.37 8.61 6.10
N PRO A 229 6.15 8.94 5.64
CA PRO A 229 5.50 8.23 4.55
C PRO A 229 6.31 8.16 3.26
N GLU A 230 7.13 9.18 2.99
CA GLU A 230 8.03 9.29 1.84
C GLU A 230 9.08 8.18 1.84
N GLU A 231 9.62 7.81 3.01
CA GLU A 231 10.63 6.76 3.12
C GLU A 231 10.08 5.37 2.72
N VAL A 232 8.79 5.16 2.97
CA VAL A 232 8.08 3.95 2.51
C VAL A 232 7.79 4.05 1.01
N ALA A 233 7.40 5.22 0.52
CA ALA A 233 7.12 5.46 -0.88
C ALA A 233 8.35 5.23 -1.77
N ASP A 234 9.53 5.67 -1.35
CA ASP A 234 10.79 5.47 -2.08
C ASP A 234 11.10 4.00 -2.29
N ALA A 235 10.90 3.16 -1.27
CA ALA A 235 11.08 1.71 -1.37
C ALA A 235 10.09 1.07 -2.35
N ILE A 236 8.83 1.54 -2.37
CA ILE A 236 7.77 1.06 -3.27
C ILE A 236 8.12 1.43 -4.71
N VAL A 237 8.50 2.68 -4.97
CA VAL A 237 8.86 3.17 -6.31
C VAL A 237 10.08 2.43 -6.83
N TRP A 238 11.09 2.20 -5.97
CA TRP A 238 12.26 1.41 -6.36
C TRP A 238 11.89 -0.04 -6.72
N LEU A 239 11.07 -0.73 -5.91
CA LEU A 239 10.59 -2.10 -6.22
C LEU A 239 9.76 -2.15 -7.51
N ALA A 240 9.06 -1.09 -7.87
CA ALA A 240 8.30 -1.00 -9.11
C ALA A 240 9.15 -0.58 -10.33
N SER A 241 10.42 -0.30 -10.16
CA SER A 241 11.32 0.20 -11.21
C SER A 241 11.93 -0.92 -12.07
N GLU A 242 12.58 -0.52 -13.16
CA GLU A 242 13.45 -1.41 -13.95
C GLU A 242 14.65 -1.93 -13.14
N ARG A 243 15.08 -1.18 -12.12
CA ARG A 243 16.24 -1.52 -11.29
C ARG A 243 15.99 -2.69 -10.34
N ALA A 244 14.73 -2.98 -10.05
CA ALA A 244 14.31 -4.12 -9.23
C ALA A 244 13.79 -5.31 -10.07
N SER A 245 14.14 -5.39 -11.36
CA SER A 245 13.59 -6.36 -12.32
C SER A 245 13.85 -7.84 -11.96
N TYR A 246 14.83 -8.13 -11.09
CA TYR A 246 15.13 -9.49 -10.64
C TYR A 246 14.66 -9.78 -9.22
N ILE A 247 13.80 -8.91 -8.66
CA ILE A 247 13.21 -9.06 -7.32
C ILE A 247 11.72 -9.34 -7.47
N THR A 248 11.31 -10.54 -7.07
CA THR A 248 9.89 -10.93 -7.07
C THR A 248 9.58 -11.92 -5.95
N GLY A 249 8.34 -11.91 -5.45
CA GLY A 249 7.87 -12.75 -4.36
C GLY A 249 8.49 -12.42 -3.01
N GLN A 250 8.98 -11.19 -2.82
CA GLN A 250 9.65 -10.76 -1.59
C GLN A 250 8.78 -9.86 -0.73
N THR A 251 9.06 -9.87 0.57
CA THR A 251 8.55 -8.88 1.52
C THR A 251 9.71 -8.05 2.01
N LEU A 252 9.77 -6.79 1.59
CA LEU A 252 10.73 -5.81 2.06
C LEU A 252 10.16 -5.08 3.27
N LEU A 253 10.83 -5.17 4.41
CA LEU A 253 10.47 -4.37 5.58
C LEU A 253 11.09 -2.98 5.48
N VAL A 254 10.28 -1.95 5.71
CA VAL A 254 10.70 -0.55 5.84
C VAL A 254 10.28 -0.10 7.24
N ASP A 255 11.05 -0.52 8.23
CA ASP A 255 10.63 -0.52 9.62
C ASP A 255 11.69 0.05 10.61
N GLY A 256 12.78 0.61 10.07
CA GLY A 256 13.87 1.15 10.89
C GLY A 256 14.59 0.11 11.74
N GLY A 257 14.46 -1.20 11.38
CA GLY A 257 15.05 -2.33 12.11
C GLY A 257 14.21 -2.81 13.30
N SER A 258 12.92 -2.46 13.37
CA SER A 258 12.07 -2.87 14.50
C SER A 258 11.75 -4.36 14.52
N TYR A 259 11.78 -5.04 13.37
CA TYR A 259 11.71 -6.50 13.30
C TYR A 259 12.97 -7.13 13.87
N ARG A 260 12.80 -8.10 14.80
CA ARG A 260 13.90 -8.71 15.56
C ARG A 260 14.40 -10.03 15.01
N GLY A 261 13.81 -10.55 13.93
CA GLY A 261 14.24 -11.76 13.26
C GLY A 261 15.32 -11.50 12.20
N LEU A 262 15.92 -12.59 11.71
CA LEU A 262 16.86 -12.58 10.59
C LEU A 262 16.14 -12.80 9.26
#